data_6c9f4c4fc32d7756b451a0643d24b2c0
#
_entry.id   6c9f4c4fc32d7756b451a0643d24b2c0
#
_cell.length_a   1.000
_cell.length_b   1.000
_cell.length_c   1.000
_cell.angle_alpha   90.00
_cell.angle_beta   90.00
_cell.angle_gamma   90.00
#
_symmetry.space_group_name_H-M   'P 1'
#
loop_
_entity.id
_entity.type
_entity.pdbx_description
1 polymer ?
#
loop_
_entity_poly.entity_id
_entity_poly.type
_entity_poly.pdbx_seq_one_letter_code
_entity_poly.pdbx_strand_id
1 'polypeptide(L)'
;MPLVRIDIMEGRPPEKIRELHGRVAALVAEILETPIERVRTYITQFPAEGWGIGGVPADVARGDEVAARRAATAERLQEAP
;
A
#
# COMPACT_ATOMS: atom_id res chain seq x y z
N MET A 1 15.20 4.35 -16.75
CA MET A 1 13.91 3.77 -16.38
C MET A 1 13.50 4.28 -15.01
N PRO A 2 12.30 5.02 -14.82
CA PRO A 2 11.90 5.45 -13.49
C PRO A 2 11.47 4.27 -12.61
N LEU A 3 11.92 4.28 -11.36
CA LEU A 3 11.49 3.31 -10.34
C LEU A 3 10.93 4.10 -9.17
N VAL A 4 9.70 3.77 -8.78
CA VAL A 4 9.05 4.36 -7.59
C VAL A 4 8.92 3.27 -6.55
N ARG A 5 9.47 3.52 -5.38
CA ARG A 5 9.38 2.60 -4.25
C ARG A 5 8.47 3.19 -3.19
N ILE A 6 7.50 2.40 -2.75
CA ILE A 6 6.55 2.80 -1.73
C ILE A 6 6.56 1.75 -0.61
N ASP A 7 6.87 2.18 0.59
CA ASP A 7 6.82 1.33 1.77
C ASP A 7 5.60 1.73 2.59
N ILE A 8 4.72 0.79 2.85
CA ILE A 8 3.50 1.02 3.61
C ILE A 8 3.25 -0.09 4.61
N MET A 9 2.44 0.20 5.61
CA MET A 9 1.95 -0.84 6.50
C MET A 9 0.82 -1.60 5.80
N GLU A 10 0.79 -2.92 5.96
CA GLU A 10 -0.27 -3.75 5.37
C GLU A 10 -1.65 -3.44 5.98
N GLY A 11 -2.69 -3.94 5.35
CA GLY A 11 -4.06 -3.85 5.85
C GLY A 11 -5.04 -3.26 4.85
N ARG A 12 -4.56 -2.77 3.73
CA ARG A 12 -5.44 -2.26 2.67
C ARG A 12 -5.87 -3.40 1.76
N PRO A 13 -7.09 -3.33 1.20
CA PRO A 13 -7.55 -4.38 0.29
C PRO A 13 -6.72 -4.41 -1.00
N PRO A 14 -6.60 -5.59 -1.64
CA PRO A 14 -5.78 -5.72 -2.85
C PRO A 14 -6.12 -4.74 -3.98
N GLU A 15 -7.39 -4.39 -4.15
CA GLU A 15 -7.78 -3.45 -5.21
C GLU A 15 -7.18 -2.04 -4.99
N LYS A 16 -6.93 -1.66 -3.75
CA LYS A 16 -6.28 -0.37 -3.45
C LYS A 16 -4.81 -0.39 -3.81
N ILE A 17 -4.15 -1.51 -3.60
CA ILE A 17 -2.74 -1.68 -3.98
C ILE A 17 -2.62 -1.63 -5.51
N ARG A 18 -3.53 -2.30 -6.23
CA ARG A 18 -3.55 -2.27 -7.69
C ARG A 18 -3.81 -0.87 -8.22
N GLU A 19 -4.75 -0.16 -7.62
CA GLU A 19 -5.04 1.24 -7.98
C GLU A 19 -3.81 2.13 -7.77
N LEU A 20 -3.11 1.94 -6.66
CA LEU A 20 -1.90 2.70 -6.34
C LEU A 20 -0.81 2.50 -7.40
N HIS A 21 -0.56 1.25 -7.80
CA HIS A 21 0.37 0.96 -8.91
C HIS A 21 0.00 1.72 -10.18
N GLY A 22 -1.26 1.62 -10.60
CA GLY A 22 -1.72 2.21 -11.85
C GLY A 22 -1.65 3.72 -11.86
N ARG A 23 -2.12 4.35 -10.78
CA ARG A 23 -2.17 5.82 -10.71
C ARG A 23 -0.79 6.45 -10.51
N VAL A 24 0.07 5.82 -9.72
CA VAL A 24 1.44 6.30 -9.55
C VAL A 24 2.21 6.18 -10.87
N ALA A 25 2.11 5.05 -11.55
CA ALA A 25 2.77 4.86 -12.84
C ALA A 25 2.29 5.87 -13.88
N ALA A 26 0.98 6.14 -13.95
CA ALA A 26 0.40 7.10 -14.87
C ALA A 26 0.92 8.52 -14.59
N LEU A 27 0.97 8.92 -13.32
CA LEU A 27 1.46 10.23 -12.93
C LEU A 27 2.93 10.42 -13.28
N VAL A 28 3.76 9.44 -12.99
CA VAL A 28 5.20 9.49 -13.30
C VAL A 28 5.42 9.56 -14.82
N ALA A 29 4.69 8.75 -15.58
CA ALA A 29 4.79 8.74 -17.04
C ALA A 29 4.42 10.10 -17.62
N GLU A 30 3.36 10.72 -17.11
CA GLU A 30 2.91 12.05 -17.57
C GLU A 30 3.95 13.12 -17.29
N ILE A 31 4.42 13.20 -16.04
CA ILE A 31 5.32 14.28 -15.62
C ILE A 31 6.69 14.13 -16.25
N LEU A 32 7.22 12.92 -16.35
CA LEU A 32 8.54 12.66 -16.91
C LEU A 32 8.52 12.47 -18.42
N GLU A 33 7.35 12.53 -19.04
CA GLU A 33 7.18 12.34 -20.49
C GLU A 33 7.85 11.05 -20.98
N THR A 34 7.55 9.96 -20.28
CA THR A 34 8.08 8.63 -20.61
C THR A 34 6.93 7.65 -20.83
N PRO A 35 7.11 6.63 -21.71
CA PRO A 35 6.08 5.60 -21.86
C PRO A 35 5.82 4.88 -20.54
N ILE A 36 4.54 4.64 -20.23
CA ILE A 36 4.15 4.02 -18.96
C ILE A 36 4.78 2.62 -18.78
N GLU A 37 5.04 1.91 -19.89
CA GLU A 37 5.66 0.58 -19.85
C GLU A 37 7.07 0.59 -19.27
N ARG A 38 7.70 1.75 -19.22
CA ARG A 38 9.04 1.90 -18.64
C ARG A 38 9.03 2.24 -17.16
N VAL A 39 7.87 2.60 -16.62
CA VAL A 39 7.74 2.95 -15.20
C VAL A 39 7.64 1.66 -14.39
N ARG A 40 8.45 1.56 -13.35
CA ARG A 40 8.39 0.46 -12.39
C ARG A 40 7.90 0.99 -11.06
N THR A 41 6.92 0.32 -10.48
CA THR A 41 6.41 0.64 -9.14
C THR A 41 6.63 -0.56 -8.25
N TYR A 42 7.11 -0.29 -7.05
CA TYR A 42 7.48 -1.32 -6.10
C TYR A 42 6.83 -0.98 -4.76
N ILE A 43 5.89 -1.81 -4.32
CA ILE A 43 5.16 -1.57 -3.07
C ILE A 43 5.49 -2.69 -2.10
N THR A 44 6.11 -2.32 -0.98
CA THR A 44 6.40 -3.25 0.10
C THR A 44 5.41 -3.02 1.23
N GLN A 45 4.76 -4.08 1.65
CA GLN A 45 3.79 -4.02 2.74
C GLN A 45 4.37 -4.69 3.98
N PHE A 46 4.36 -3.98 5.10
CA PHE A 46 4.90 -4.46 6.36
C PHE A 46 3.77 -4.76 7.33
N PRO A 47 3.87 -5.83 8.13
CA PRO A 47 2.91 -6.08 9.19
C PRO A 47 2.99 -4.97 10.24
N ALA A 48 1.89 -4.71 10.92
CA ALA A 48 1.83 -3.68 11.97
C ALA A 48 2.88 -3.92 13.05
N GLU A 49 3.18 -5.17 13.35
CA GLU A 49 4.19 -5.58 14.32
C GLU A 49 5.60 -5.20 13.89
N GLY A 50 5.82 -5.02 12.59
CA GLY A 50 7.09 -4.60 12.03
C GLY A 50 7.18 -3.12 11.70
N TRP A 51 6.16 -2.34 12.03
CA TRP A 51 6.08 -0.90 11.75
C TRP A 51 6.19 -0.11 13.04
N GLY A 52 7.38 0.42 13.33
CA GLY A 52 7.65 1.13 14.57
C GLY A 52 7.29 2.62 14.50
N ILE A 53 6.62 3.10 15.54
CA ILE A 53 6.27 4.52 15.70
C ILE A 53 6.85 4.96 17.05
N GLY A 54 7.93 5.74 17.00
CA GLY A 54 8.61 6.16 18.23
C GLY A 54 9.14 4.99 19.07
N GLY A 55 9.51 3.90 18.40
CA GLY A 55 9.99 2.70 19.07
C GLY A 55 8.89 1.73 19.51
N VAL A 56 7.61 2.05 19.23
CA VAL A 56 6.47 1.20 19.60
C VAL A 56 5.87 0.60 18.34
N PRO A 57 5.70 -0.72 18.27
CA PRO A 57 5.04 -1.33 17.09
C PRO A 57 3.62 -0.79 16.88
N ALA A 58 3.21 -0.66 15.63
CA ALA A 58 1.93 -0.04 15.28
C ALA A 58 0.71 -0.81 15.80
N ASP A 59 0.83 -2.12 15.97
CA ASP A 59 -0.24 -2.93 16.56
C ASP A 59 -0.56 -2.51 17.99
N VAL A 60 0.41 -1.92 18.69
CA VAL A 60 0.22 -1.35 20.02
C VAL A 60 -0.05 0.15 19.94
N ALA A 61 0.78 0.89 19.20
CA ALA A 61 0.69 2.35 19.13
C ALA A 61 -0.58 2.83 18.43
N ARG A 62 -1.11 2.05 17.50
CA ARG A 62 -2.31 2.34 16.72
C ARG A 62 -3.24 1.12 16.64
N GLY A 63 -3.36 0.40 17.76
CA GLY A 63 -4.08 -0.87 17.81
C GLY A 63 -5.49 -0.83 17.26
N ASP A 64 -6.26 0.20 17.61
CA ASP A 64 -7.65 0.35 17.16
C ASP A 64 -7.74 0.55 15.64
N GLU A 65 -6.87 1.39 15.09
CA GLU A 65 -6.82 1.63 13.64
C GLU A 65 -6.39 0.37 12.88
N VAL A 66 -5.40 -0.35 13.39
CA VAL A 66 -4.91 -1.58 12.78
C VAL A 66 -6.00 -2.64 12.79
N ALA A 67 -6.66 -2.84 13.92
CA ALA A 67 -7.74 -3.81 14.06
C ALA A 67 -8.91 -3.48 13.13
N ALA A 68 -9.31 -2.21 13.07
CA ALA A 68 -10.40 -1.76 12.20
C ALA A 68 -10.08 -1.98 10.73
N ARG A 69 -8.85 -1.68 10.32
CA ARG A 69 -8.42 -1.86 8.93
C ARG A 69 -8.37 -3.32 8.54
N ARG A 70 -7.84 -4.17 9.42
CA ARG A 70 -7.80 -5.63 9.19
C ARG A 70 -9.19 -6.22 9.07
N ALA A 71 -10.12 -5.79 9.94
CA ALA A 71 -11.51 -6.25 9.90
C ALA A 71 -12.20 -5.82 8.60
N ALA A 72 -12.03 -4.56 8.19
CA ALA A 72 -12.63 -4.04 6.96
C ALA A 72 -12.10 -4.79 5.72
N THR A 73 -10.80 -5.07 5.67
CA THR A 73 -10.20 -5.81 4.56
C THR A 73 -10.68 -7.25 4.53
N ALA A 74 -10.76 -7.92 5.68
CA ALA A 74 -11.27 -9.27 5.77
C ALA A 74 -12.73 -9.36 5.29
N GLU A 75 -13.56 -8.38 5.67
CA GLU A 75 -14.94 -8.29 5.23
C GLU A 75 -15.04 -8.13 3.71
N ARG A 76 -14.24 -7.26 3.12
CA ARG A 76 -14.22 -7.06 1.68
C ARG A 76 -13.78 -8.32 0.93
N LEU A 77 -12.80 -9.04 1.45
CA LEU A 77 -12.35 -10.29 0.85
C LEU A 77 -13.40 -11.38 0.89
N GLN A 78 -14.26 -11.39 1.92
CA GLN A 78 -15.38 -12.31 2.01
C GLN A 78 -16.50 -11.97 1.02
N GLU A 79 -16.67 -10.70 0.69
CA GLU A 79 -17.67 -10.23 -0.27
C GLU A 79 -17.23 -10.43 -1.73
N ALA A 80 -15.93 -10.66 -1.96
CA ALA A 80 -15.40 -10.86 -3.32
C ALA A 80 -15.99 -12.11 -3.95
N PRO A 81 -16.44 -12.04 -5.23
CA PRO A 81 -16.98 -13.19 -5.93
C PRO A 81 -15.92 -14.25 -6.24
#